data_be80df49462770bf4aecc48d75f61e99
#
_entry.id   be80df49462770bf4aecc48d75f61e99
#
_cell.length_a   1.000
_cell.length_b   1.000
_cell.length_c   1.000
_cell.angle_alpha   90.00
_cell.angle_beta   90.00
_cell.angle_gamma   90.00
#
_symmetry.space_group_name_H-M   'P 1'
#
loop_
_entity.id
_entity.type
_entity.pdbx_description
1 polymer ?
#
loop_
_entity_poly.entity_id
_entity_poly.type
_entity_poly.pdbx_seq_one_letter_code
_entity_poly.pdbx_strand_id
1 'polypeptide(L)'
;MTGVQTCALPIYSLPAIALGLEPHRDEVMGEKPRPRDEGILTRSFLTSVGVEGLVIALAAIAAFHTGLRHGEAVGSTMAFATLCLSRLFHGFNCKAERPVLLTKQFWDNRWLLGAFAAGAALLGAVLLVPTLEPLFRVTKLSPGLLAAVVGLSAGSMLVIQLLKALCARKQAADPH
;
A
#
# COMPACT_ATOMS: atom_id res chain seq x y z
N MET A 1 -21.18 0.58 14.06
CA MET A 1 -19.76 0.96 14.13
C MET A 1 -18.86 -0.27 13.99
N THR A 2 -18.95 -1.09 12.96
CA THR A 2 -18.21 -2.37 13.07
C THR A 2 -17.85 -3.04 11.75
N GLY A 3 -18.63 -2.90 10.67
CA GLY A 3 -18.34 -3.61 9.42
C GLY A 3 -17.06 -3.13 8.72
N VAL A 4 -16.86 -1.82 8.61
CA VAL A 4 -15.67 -1.22 7.97
C VAL A 4 -14.39 -1.54 8.74
N GLN A 5 -14.43 -1.49 10.07
CA GLN A 5 -13.29 -1.83 10.92
C GLN A 5 -12.94 -3.32 10.86
N THR A 6 -13.94 -4.19 10.82
CA THR A 6 -13.73 -5.64 10.76
C THR A 6 -13.10 -6.07 9.44
N CYS A 7 -13.40 -5.40 8.33
CA CYS A 7 -12.77 -5.69 7.03
C CYS A 7 -11.38 -5.03 6.90
N ALA A 8 -11.20 -3.85 7.49
CA ALA A 8 -9.92 -3.15 7.45
C ALA A 8 -8.82 -3.92 8.20
N LEU A 9 -9.12 -4.51 9.36
CA LEU A 9 -8.16 -5.27 10.17
C LEU A 9 -7.44 -6.37 9.37
N PRO A 10 -8.11 -7.33 8.69
CA PRO A 10 -7.41 -8.34 7.90
C PRO A 10 -6.61 -7.73 6.73
N ILE A 11 -7.16 -6.70 6.06
CA ILE A 11 -6.47 -6.05 4.93
C ILE A 11 -5.16 -5.41 5.38
N TYR A 12 -5.11 -4.86 6.59
CA TYR A 12 -3.90 -4.22 7.13
C TYR A 12 -2.93 -5.22 7.79
N SER A 13 -3.44 -6.21 8.50
CA SER A 13 -2.61 -7.13 9.28
C SER A 13 -1.96 -8.22 8.43
N LEU A 14 -2.64 -8.75 7.41
CA LEU A 14 -2.09 -9.81 6.56
C LEU A 14 -0.78 -9.42 5.87
N PRO A 15 -0.65 -8.25 5.21
CA PRO A 15 0.63 -7.83 4.63
C PRO A 15 1.71 -7.59 5.69
N ALA A 16 1.36 -7.09 6.87
CA ALA A 16 2.33 -6.85 7.95
C ALA A 16 2.90 -8.17 8.49
N ILE A 17 2.05 -9.18 8.72
CA ILE A 17 2.50 -10.52 9.12
C ILE A 17 3.35 -11.16 8.02
N ALA A 18 2.94 -11.03 6.75
CA ALA A 18 3.67 -11.57 5.62
C ALA A 18 5.06 -10.94 5.44
N LEU A 19 5.21 -9.64 5.76
CA LEU A 19 6.52 -8.96 5.81
C LEU A 19 7.40 -9.51 6.94
N GLY A 20 6.82 -9.87 8.08
CA GLY A 20 7.54 -10.51 9.18
C GLY A 20 8.07 -11.91 8.85
N LEU A 21 7.51 -12.56 7.80
CA LEU A 21 7.95 -13.84 7.27
C LEU A 21 8.94 -13.71 6.10
N GLU A 22 9.49 -12.51 5.85
CA GLU A 22 10.49 -12.28 4.81
C GLU A 22 11.73 -13.13 5.08
N PRO A 23 12.25 -13.87 4.08
CA PRO A 23 13.49 -14.61 4.22
C PRO A 23 14.66 -13.66 4.58
N HIS A 24 15.49 -14.07 5.53
CA HIS A 24 16.69 -13.32 5.90
C HIS A 24 17.62 -13.14 4.70
N ARG A 25 18.15 -11.92 4.55
CA ARG A 25 19.20 -11.67 3.55
C ARG A 25 20.54 -11.98 4.19
N ASP A 26 21.36 -12.78 3.51
CA ASP A 26 22.73 -13.07 3.96
C ASP A 26 23.59 -11.81 4.08
N GLU A 27 23.25 -10.75 3.34
CA GLU A 27 23.92 -9.45 3.34
C GLU A 27 23.83 -8.71 4.69
N VAL A 28 22.80 -8.98 5.50
CA VAL A 28 22.58 -8.31 6.81
C VAL A 28 23.74 -8.60 7.78
N MET A 29 24.37 -9.77 7.67
CA MET A 29 25.52 -10.13 8.51
C MET A 29 26.80 -9.37 8.17
N GLY A 30 26.85 -8.74 6.98
CA GLY A 30 27.98 -7.88 6.53
C GLY A 30 27.78 -6.40 6.85
N GLU A 31 26.61 -5.98 7.31
CA GLU A 31 26.33 -4.58 7.64
C GLU A 31 26.93 -4.20 9.00
N LYS A 32 27.40 -2.94 9.10
CA LYS A 32 27.91 -2.42 10.38
C LYS A 32 26.77 -2.37 11.41
N PRO A 33 27.01 -2.77 12.68
CA PRO A 33 26.01 -2.68 13.73
C PRO A 33 25.51 -1.24 13.89
N ARG A 34 24.19 -1.07 14.05
CA ARG A 34 23.61 0.25 14.35
C ARG A 34 24.14 0.78 15.67
N PRO A 35 24.43 2.10 15.77
CA PRO A 35 24.77 2.73 17.04
C PRO A 35 23.65 2.50 18.07
N ARG A 36 24.02 2.21 19.31
CA ARG A 36 23.04 1.92 20.39
C ARG A 36 22.14 3.12 20.74
N ASP A 37 22.59 4.32 20.43
CA ASP A 37 21.90 5.57 20.71
C ASP A 37 20.95 6.00 19.55
N GLU A 38 20.94 5.26 18.44
CA GLU A 38 20.05 5.54 17.32
C GLU A 38 18.65 4.97 17.58
N GLY A 39 17.66 5.86 17.78
CA GLY A 39 16.27 5.47 17.94
C GLY A 39 15.70 4.81 16.69
N ILE A 40 14.72 3.92 16.86
CA ILE A 40 14.01 3.23 15.75
C ILE A 40 13.34 4.26 14.82
N LEU A 41 12.85 5.37 15.39
CA LEU A 41 12.18 6.45 14.65
C LEU A 41 13.18 7.57 14.31
N THR A 42 13.99 7.33 13.30
CA THR A 42 14.89 8.37 12.77
C THR A 42 14.10 9.43 12.00
N ARG A 43 14.64 10.66 11.90
CA ARG A 43 14.01 11.74 11.11
C ARG A 43 13.84 11.34 9.64
N SER A 44 14.81 10.63 9.09
CA SER A 44 14.75 10.09 7.73
C SER A 44 13.60 9.10 7.55
N PHE A 45 13.43 8.19 8.50
CA PHE A 45 12.32 7.23 8.49
C PHE A 45 10.96 7.93 8.57
N LEU A 46 10.81 8.91 9.50
CA LEU A 46 9.55 9.67 9.65
C LEU A 46 9.21 10.47 8.41
N THR A 47 10.20 11.10 7.75
CA THR A 47 9.96 11.83 6.50
C THR A 47 9.54 10.89 5.37
N SER A 48 10.16 9.72 5.25
CA SER A 48 9.77 8.70 4.26
C SER A 48 8.34 8.24 4.47
N VAL A 49 7.97 7.87 5.70
CA VAL A 49 6.59 7.46 6.05
C VAL A 49 5.59 8.59 5.77
N GLY A 50 5.95 9.84 6.09
CA GLY A 50 5.10 11.00 5.84
C GLY A 50 4.85 11.22 4.34
N VAL A 51 5.89 11.16 3.53
CA VAL A 51 5.79 11.31 2.07
C VAL A 51 4.98 10.18 1.44
N GLU A 52 5.25 8.93 1.82
CA GLU A 52 4.51 7.77 1.32
C GLU A 52 3.02 7.85 1.71
N GLY A 53 2.73 8.23 2.96
CA GLY A 53 1.37 8.46 3.44
C GLY A 53 0.65 9.57 2.70
N LEU A 54 1.35 10.67 2.39
CA LEU A 54 0.80 11.80 1.62
C LEU A 54 0.43 11.36 0.19
N VAL A 55 1.27 10.58 -0.48
CA VAL A 55 0.99 10.07 -1.83
C VAL A 55 -0.28 9.21 -1.83
N ILE A 56 -0.43 8.32 -0.84
CA ILE A 56 -1.62 7.48 -0.71
C ILE A 56 -2.87 8.33 -0.40
N ALA A 57 -2.75 9.33 0.48
CA ALA A 57 -3.84 10.23 0.81
C ALA A 57 -4.31 11.03 -0.41
N LEU A 58 -3.39 11.56 -1.21
CA LEU A 58 -3.70 12.27 -2.45
C LEU A 58 -4.41 11.36 -3.47
N ALA A 59 -3.99 10.11 -3.62
CA ALA A 59 -4.65 9.13 -4.48
C ALA A 59 -6.10 8.87 -4.01
N ALA A 60 -6.32 8.73 -2.70
CA ALA A 60 -7.66 8.54 -2.14
C ALA A 60 -8.56 9.77 -2.31
N ILE A 61 -8.02 10.98 -2.12
CA ILE A 61 -8.75 12.24 -2.37
C ILE A 61 -9.11 12.36 -3.85
N ALA A 62 -8.20 12.04 -4.76
CA ALA A 62 -8.48 12.04 -6.20
C ALA A 62 -9.58 11.03 -6.55
N ALA A 63 -9.55 9.83 -5.96
CA ALA A 63 -10.61 8.83 -6.12
C ALA A 63 -11.95 9.35 -5.61
N PHE A 64 -11.97 9.96 -4.42
CA PHE A 64 -13.17 10.58 -3.85
C PHE A 64 -13.78 11.62 -4.79
N HIS A 65 -12.97 12.58 -5.24
CA HIS A 65 -13.43 13.63 -6.15
C HIS A 65 -13.92 13.08 -7.50
N THR A 66 -13.29 12.04 -8.02
CA THR A 66 -13.73 11.36 -9.24
C THR A 66 -15.09 10.71 -9.04
N GLY A 67 -15.29 10.01 -7.93
CA GLY A 67 -16.55 9.36 -7.59
C GLY A 67 -17.65 10.33 -7.21
N LEU A 68 -17.33 11.48 -6.63
CA LEU A 68 -18.28 12.51 -6.22
C LEU A 68 -19.12 13.05 -7.39
N ARG A 69 -18.58 13.02 -8.61
CA ARG A 69 -19.33 13.35 -9.84
C ARG A 69 -20.48 12.40 -10.11
N HIS A 70 -20.49 11.21 -9.50
CA HIS A 70 -21.49 10.17 -9.63
C HIS A 70 -22.34 10.00 -8.36
N GLY A 71 -22.05 10.78 -7.32
CA GLY A 71 -22.74 10.81 -6.03
C GLY A 71 -21.82 10.57 -4.83
N GLU A 72 -22.23 11.04 -3.66
CA GLU A 72 -21.41 10.96 -2.42
C GLU A 72 -21.10 9.51 -2.01
N ALA A 73 -22.07 8.61 -2.14
CA ALA A 73 -21.87 7.18 -1.82
C ALA A 73 -20.83 6.54 -2.74
N VAL A 74 -20.83 6.91 -4.04
CA VAL A 74 -19.82 6.44 -5.00
C VAL A 74 -18.44 7.01 -4.66
N GLY A 75 -18.36 8.31 -4.33
CA GLY A 75 -17.11 8.95 -3.90
C GLY A 75 -16.51 8.28 -2.68
N SER A 76 -17.31 8.06 -1.65
CA SER A 76 -16.88 7.38 -0.42
C SER A 76 -16.41 5.94 -0.68
N THR A 77 -17.12 5.20 -1.53
CA THR A 77 -16.75 3.83 -1.92
C THR A 77 -15.44 3.81 -2.69
N MET A 78 -15.22 4.73 -3.63
CA MET A 78 -13.97 4.84 -4.39
C MET A 78 -12.80 5.19 -3.49
N ALA A 79 -12.97 6.15 -2.57
CA ALA A 79 -11.93 6.50 -1.61
C ALA A 79 -11.56 5.31 -0.71
N PHE A 80 -12.56 4.62 -0.17
CA PHE A 80 -12.36 3.41 0.65
C PHE A 80 -11.61 2.32 -0.13
N ALA A 81 -12.06 2.00 -1.33
CA ALA A 81 -11.45 0.97 -2.17
C ALA A 81 -10.01 1.34 -2.55
N THR A 82 -9.77 2.61 -2.89
CA THR A 82 -8.43 3.11 -3.23
C THR A 82 -7.48 3.04 -2.02
N LEU A 83 -7.94 3.43 -0.83
CA LEU A 83 -7.15 3.30 0.40
C LEU A 83 -6.78 1.85 0.70
N CYS A 84 -7.75 0.93 0.65
CA CYS A 84 -7.52 -0.49 0.91
C CYS A 84 -6.52 -1.08 -0.10
N LEU A 85 -6.72 -0.82 -1.40
CA LEU A 85 -5.88 -1.37 -2.45
C LEU A 85 -4.47 -0.74 -2.45
N SER A 86 -4.37 0.58 -2.21
CA SER A 86 -3.08 1.25 -2.06
C SER A 86 -2.27 0.69 -0.89
N ARG A 87 -2.93 0.31 0.22
CA ARG A 87 -2.27 -0.33 1.35
C ARG A 87 -1.74 -1.72 1.01
N LEU A 88 -2.48 -2.49 0.25
CA LEU A 88 -2.01 -3.80 -0.24
C LEU A 88 -0.78 -3.63 -1.14
N PHE A 89 -0.81 -2.69 -2.08
CA PHE A 89 0.35 -2.37 -2.92
C PHE A 89 1.52 -1.81 -2.10
N HIS A 90 1.23 -1.01 -1.06
CA HIS A 90 2.26 -0.44 -0.20
C HIS A 90 3.04 -1.52 0.57
N GLY A 91 2.44 -2.68 0.87
CA GLY A 91 3.14 -3.83 1.42
C GLY A 91 4.38 -4.22 0.61
N PHE A 92 4.31 -4.13 -0.72
CA PHE A 92 5.48 -4.36 -1.58
C PHE A 92 6.51 -3.23 -1.50
N ASN A 93 6.07 -1.99 -1.26
CA ASN A 93 6.97 -0.86 -1.06
C ASN A 93 7.75 -0.95 0.26
N CYS A 94 7.16 -1.58 1.30
CA CYS A 94 7.79 -1.79 2.61
C CYS A 94 8.84 -2.91 2.60
N LYS A 95 8.88 -3.74 1.56
CA LYS A 95 9.78 -4.89 1.45
C LYS A 95 11.27 -4.50 1.42
N ALA A 96 11.60 -3.36 0.83
CA ALA A 96 12.97 -2.87 0.76
C ALA A 96 13.03 -1.34 0.70
N GLU A 97 14.15 -0.78 1.17
CA GLU A 97 14.45 0.65 1.03
C GLU A 97 14.75 1.04 -0.42
N ARG A 98 15.22 0.10 -1.23
CA ARG A 98 15.48 0.27 -2.68
C ARG A 98 14.28 -0.18 -3.50
N PRO A 99 14.09 0.35 -4.73
CA PRO A 99 12.96 -0.03 -5.59
C PRO A 99 13.03 -1.52 -5.95
N VAL A 100 11.92 -2.24 -5.74
CA VAL A 100 11.84 -3.71 -5.86
C VAL A 100 11.11 -4.16 -7.12
N LEU A 101 10.34 -3.29 -7.78
CA LEU A 101 9.43 -3.65 -8.89
C LEU A 101 10.11 -4.36 -10.07
N LEU A 102 11.39 -4.12 -10.32
CA LEU A 102 12.14 -4.69 -11.44
C LEU A 102 13.12 -5.78 -11.02
N THR A 103 13.08 -6.23 -9.77
CA THR A 103 13.99 -7.23 -9.23
C THR A 103 13.29 -8.56 -8.95
N LYS A 104 14.04 -9.65 -9.01
CA LYS A 104 13.56 -11.00 -8.64
C LYS A 104 13.00 -11.02 -7.21
N GLN A 105 13.47 -10.13 -6.35
CA GLN A 105 13.02 -9.96 -4.97
C GLN A 105 11.51 -9.67 -4.84
N PHE A 106 10.87 -9.13 -5.88
CA PHE A 106 9.42 -8.93 -5.89
C PHE A 106 8.65 -10.25 -5.71
N TRP A 107 9.13 -11.34 -6.28
CA TRP A 107 8.49 -12.64 -6.30
C TRP A 107 8.95 -13.59 -5.19
N ASP A 108 10.00 -13.24 -4.44
CA ASP A 108 10.63 -14.14 -3.48
C ASP A 108 9.74 -14.40 -2.25
N ASN A 109 8.91 -13.44 -1.84
CA ASN A 109 8.01 -13.62 -0.71
C ASN A 109 6.63 -14.10 -1.17
N ARG A 110 6.45 -15.43 -1.19
CA ARG A 110 5.16 -16.06 -1.54
C ARG A 110 4.05 -15.72 -0.55
N TRP A 111 4.39 -15.47 0.72
CA TRP A 111 3.44 -15.09 1.77
C TRP A 111 2.88 -13.69 1.53
N LEU A 112 3.71 -12.76 1.10
CA LEU A 112 3.26 -11.41 0.74
C LEU A 112 2.36 -11.42 -0.48
N LEU A 113 2.67 -12.23 -1.49
CA LEU A 113 1.80 -12.42 -2.66
C LEU A 113 0.46 -13.05 -2.27
N GLY A 114 0.48 -14.06 -1.37
CA GLY A 114 -0.72 -14.67 -0.84
C GLY A 114 -1.57 -13.69 -0.03
N ALA A 115 -0.94 -12.88 0.83
CA ALA A 115 -1.61 -11.84 1.60
C ALA A 115 -2.24 -10.76 0.70
N PHE A 116 -1.52 -10.35 -0.36
CA PHE A 116 -2.07 -9.43 -1.36
C PHE A 116 -3.28 -10.03 -2.07
N ALA A 117 -3.18 -11.26 -2.55
CA ALA A 117 -4.27 -11.95 -3.23
C ALA A 117 -5.51 -12.11 -2.32
N ALA A 118 -5.30 -12.52 -1.07
CA ALA A 118 -6.38 -12.64 -0.07
C ALA A 118 -7.03 -11.30 0.24
N GLY A 119 -6.24 -10.24 0.45
CA GLY A 119 -6.75 -8.89 0.68
C GLY A 119 -7.49 -8.32 -0.53
N ALA A 120 -6.97 -8.53 -1.73
CA ALA A 120 -7.63 -8.11 -2.97
C ALA A 120 -8.94 -8.88 -3.22
N ALA A 121 -8.96 -10.20 -2.94
CA ALA A 121 -10.17 -11.01 -3.03
C ALA A 121 -11.23 -10.56 -2.01
N LEU A 122 -10.82 -10.26 -0.77
CA LEU A 122 -11.71 -9.74 0.27
C LEU A 122 -12.30 -8.37 -0.13
N LEU A 123 -11.48 -7.45 -0.63
CA LEU A 123 -11.93 -6.16 -1.13
C LEU A 123 -12.86 -6.34 -2.32
N GLY A 124 -12.50 -7.22 -3.27
CA GLY A 124 -13.37 -7.56 -4.41
C GLY A 124 -14.71 -8.12 -3.98
N ALA A 125 -14.74 -9.00 -2.99
CA ALA A 125 -15.98 -9.53 -2.42
C ALA A 125 -16.86 -8.39 -1.85
N VAL A 126 -16.27 -7.47 -1.09
CA VAL A 126 -17.01 -6.31 -0.51
C VAL A 126 -17.60 -5.41 -1.61
N LEU A 127 -16.89 -5.21 -2.71
CA LEU A 127 -17.32 -4.30 -3.80
C LEU A 127 -18.26 -4.95 -4.81
N LEU A 128 -18.24 -6.28 -4.94
CA LEU A 128 -18.97 -7.00 -6.00
C LEU A 128 -20.15 -7.82 -5.47
N VAL A 129 -20.18 -8.18 -4.18
CA VAL A 129 -21.24 -8.98 -3.59
C VAL A 129 -22.34 -8.07 -3.02
N PRO A 130 -23.56 -8.06 -3.61
CA PRO A 130 -24.63 -7.14 -3.22
C PRO A 130 -25.05 -7.27 -1.75
N THR A 131 -24.96 -8.46 -1.18
CA THR A 131 -25.31 -8.72 0.23
C THR A 131 -24.41 -7.98 1.22
N LEU A 132 -23.19 -7.64 0.80
CA LEU A 132 -22.21 -6.94 1.64
C LEU A 132 -22.32 -5.41 1.52
N GLU A 133 -22.97 -4.89 0.47
CA GLU A 133 -23.13 -3.45 0.24
C GLU A 133 -23.70 -2.70 1.46
N PRO A 134 -24.84 -3.13 2.07
CA PRO A 134 -25.40 -2.42 3.21
C PRO A 134 -24.56 -2.56 4.48
N LEU A 135 -23.84 -3.68 4.63
CA LEU A 135 -22.98 -3.93 5.79
C LEU A 135 -21.77 -3.00 5.83
N PHE A 136 -21.17 -2.77 4.66
CA PHE A 136 -19.98 -1.92 4.50
C PHE A 136 -20.31 -0.50 4.03
N ARG A 137 -21.58 -0.20 3.75
CA ARG A 137 -22.05 1.07 3.20
C ARG A 137 -21.32 1.44 1.91
N VAL A 138 -21.03 0.45 1.09
CA VAL A 138 -20.45 0.63 -0.24
C VAL A 138 -21.54 0.59 -1.29
N THR A 139 -21.26 1.17 -2.45
CA THR A 139 -22.17 1.23 -3.60
C THR A 139 -21.49 0.56 -4.79
N LYS A 140 -22.29 -0.05 -5.67
CA LYS A 140 -21.79 -0.64 -6.92
C LYS A 140 -21.03 0.39 -7.74
N LEU A 141 -19.82 0.03 -8.11
CA LEU A 141 -18.98 0.82 -9.01
C LEU A 141 -19.11 0.29 -10.43
N SER A 142 -19.20 1.20 -11.41
CA SER A 142 -19.09 0.82 -12.80
C SER A 142 -17.69 0.27 -13.12
N PRO A 143 -17.51 -0.56 -14.16
CA PRO A 143 -16.20 -1.09 -14.52
C PRO A 143 -15.14 0.00 -14.76
N GLY A 144 -15.56 1.15 -15.31
CA GLY A 144 -14.65 2.30 -15.49
C GLY A 144 -14.18 2.90 -14.17
N LEU A 145 -15.05 3.00 -13.17
CA LEU A 145 -14.69 3.49 -11.83
C LEU A 145 -13.83 2.49 -11.07
N LEU A 146 -14.07 1.18 -11.23
CA LEU A 146 -13.18 0.15 -10.69
C LEU A 146 -11.78 0.23 -11.32
N ALA A 147 -11.70 0.43 -12.63
CA ALA A 147 -10.42 0.64 -13.31
C ALA A 147 -9.70 1.90 -12.81
N ALA A 148 -10.43 2.99 -12.53
CA ALA A 148 -9.87 4.20 -11.92
C ALA A 148 -9.32 3.94 -10.51
N VAL A 149 -10.03 3.18 -9.68
CA VAL A 149 -9.56 2.77 -8.33
C VAL A 149 -8.25 1.99 -8.44
N VAL A 150 -8.20 0.98 -9.32
CA VAL A 150 -6.98 0.18 -9.53
C VAL A 150 -5.84 1.06 -10.07
N GLY A 151 -6.13 1.93 -11.04
CA GLY A 151 -5.15 2.84 -11.64
C GLY A 151 -4.56 3.83 -10.64
N LEU A 152 -5.38 4.45 -9.79
CA LEU A 152 -4.92 5.38 -8.75
C LEU A 152 -4.10 4.65 -7.68
N SER A 153 -4.52 3.45 -7.28
CA SER A 153 -3.81 2.65 -6.28
C SER A 153 -2.45 2.14 -6.81
N ALA A 154 -2.42 1.63 -8.04
CA ALA A 154 -1.16 1.24 -8.68
C ALA A 154 -0.27 2.46 -8.96
N GLY A 155 -0.86 3.59 -9.35
CA GLY A 155 -0.16 4.86 -9.54
C GLY A 155 0.53 5.33 -8.27
N SER A 156 -0.13 5.25 -7.12
CA SER A 156 0.49 5.60 -5.83
C SER A 156 1.70 4.71 -5.53
N MET A 157 1.61 3.40 -5.81
CA MET A 157 2.74 2.48 -5.67
C MET A 157 3.92 2.89 -6.57
N LEU A 158 3.66 3.18 -7.85
CA LEU A 158 4.69 3.57 -8.82
C LEU A 158 5.37 4.89 -8.42
N VAL A 159 4.60 5.88 -7.98
CA VAL A 159 5.15 7.17 -7.50
C VAL A 159 6.08 6.94 -6.31
N ILE A 160 5.68 6.14 -5.33
CA ILE A 160 6.52 5.81 -4.16
C ILE A 160 7.81 5.10 -4.61
N GLN A 161 7.73 4.14 -5.51
CA GLN A 161 8.90 3.44 -6.04
C GLN A 161 9.85 4.39 -6.79
N LEU A 162 9.30 5.32 -7.56
CA LEU A 162 10.08 6.34 -8.26
C LEU A 162 10.79 7.27 -7.28
N LEU A 163 10.11 7.72 -6.23
CA LEU A 163 10.70 8.55 -5.18
C LEU A 163 11.85 7.81 -4.48
N LYS A 164 11.68 6.53 -4.14
CA LYS A 164 12.75 5.69 -3.57
C LYS A 164 13.94 5.57 -4.52
N ALA A 165 13.69 5.38 -5.81
CA ALA A 165 14.75 5.30 -6.83
C ALA A 165 15.54 6.61 -6.94
N LEU A 166 14.86 7.75 -6.89
CA LEU A 166 15.50 9.07 -6.93
C LEU A 166 16.33 9.35 -5.67
N CYS A 167 15.80 9.01 -4.49
CA CYS A 167 16.53 9.13 -3.23
C CYS A 167 17.79 8.25 -3.19
N ALA A 168 17.68 7.00 -3.64
CA ALA A 168 18.81 6.07 -3.71
C ALA A 168 19.92 6.56 -4.66
N ARG A 169 19.53 7.16 -5.81
CA ARG A 169 20.51 7.77 -6.76
C ARG A 169 21.23 8.96 -6.16
N LYS A 170 20.52 9.80 -5.39
CA LYS A 170 21.12 10.96 -4.74
C LYS A 170 22.14 10.56 -3.67
N GLN A 171 21.84 9.55 -2.87
CA GLN A 171 22.77 9.01 -1.88
C GLN A 171 24.02 8.36 -2.50
N ALA A 172 23.87 7.74 -3.67
CA ALA A 172 25.02 7.18 -4.40
C ALA A 172 25.90 8.25 -5.06
N ALA A 173 25.35 9.44 -5.31
CA ALA A 173 26.09 10.57 -5.93
C ALA A 173 26.81 11.46 -4.90
N ASP A 174 26.53 11.33 -3.61
CA ASP A 174 27.10 12.12 -2.51
C ASP A 174 27.70 11.19 -1.44
N PRO A 175 28.82 10.50 -1.75
CA PRO A 175 29.50 9.63 -0.80
C PRO A 175 30.31 10.51 0.19
N HIS A 176 29.78 10.69 1.39
CA HIS A 176 30.54 11.23 2.53
C HIS A 176 31.39 10.12 3.17
#